data_71bd5bdadb3ff306e58ed2c8d506d826
#
_entry.id   71bd5bdadb3ff306e58ed2c8d506d826
#
_cell.length_a   1.000
_cell.length_b   1.000
_cell.length_c   1.000
_cell.angle_alpha   90.00
_cell.angle_beta   90.00
_cell.angle_gamma   90.00
#
_symmetry.space_group_name_H-M   'P 1'
#
loop_
_entity.id
_entity.type
_entity.pdbx_description
1 polymer ?
#
loop_
_entity_poly.entity_id
_entity_poly.type
_entity_poly.pdbx_seq_one_letter_code
_entity_poly.pdbx_strand_id
1 'polypeptide(L)'
;MKIEFLVDTNVIVYLYNSDSPENGESTQRLIETIVTRNLAVISNQIAGELFCHLNRYLKNAKEVVSLYLDNWKVLEINSLIIKEAMRAVNQYQLSYWDAQIWASAKLNQVPFIISEDVPGQNPLETVTYLNPFAANFNINEILDF
;
A
#
# COMPACT_ATOMS: atom_id res chain seq x y z
N MET A 1 13.85 4.26 14.67
CA MET A 1 13.41 3.70 13.37
C MET A 1 12.05 4.27 13.02
N LYS A 2 11.89 4.74 11.81
CA LYS A 2 10.64 5.31 11.33
C LYS A 2 9.67 4.20 10.94
N ILE A 3 8.44 4.24 11.47
CA ILE A 3 7.39 3.29 11.10
C ILE A 3 6.66 3.83 9.88
N GLU A 4 6.88 3.22 8.71
CA GLU A 4 6.27 3.65 7.47
C GLU A 4 5.24 2.63 7.00
N PHE A 5 4.28 3.09 6.19
CA PHE A 5 3.17 2.29 5.70
C PHE A 5 3.12 2.37 4.17
N LEU A 6 3.31 1.23 3.51
CA LEU A 6 3.09 1.10 2.07
C LEU A 6 1.60 0.85 1.85
N VAL A 7 0.94 1.77 1.14
CA VAL A 7 -0.52 1.67 0.94
C VAL A 7 -0.81 1.06 -0.42
N ASP A 8 -1.52 -0.06 -0.42
CA ASP A 8 -1.86 -0.79 -1.63
C ASP A 8 -2.97 -0.08 -2.42
N THR A 9 -3.00 -0.32 -3.72
CA THR A 9 -3.99 0.26 -4.64
C THR A 9 -5.41 0.00 -4.18
N ASN A 10 -5.70 -1.23 -3.71
CA ASN A 10 -7.06 -1.62 -3.33
C ASN A 10 -7.62 -0.81 -2.15
N VAL A 11 -6.76 -0.10 -1.42
CA VAL A 11 -7.18 0.80 -0.33
C VAL A 11 -7.34 2.23 -0.85
N ILE A 12 -6.36 2.72 -1.60
CA ILE A 12 -6.37 4.12 -2.10
C ILE A 12 -7.61 4.39 -2.96
N VAL A 13 -8.02 3.41 -3.76
CA VAL A 13 -9.14 3.59 -4.70
C VAL A 13 -10.46 3.95 -4.01
N TYR A 14 -10.62 3.60 -2.72
CA TYR A 14 -11.82 3.98 -1.98
C TYR A 14 -11.99 5.49 -1.80
N LEU A 15 -10.92 6.26 -1.94
CA LEU A 15 -11.00 7.73 -1.90
C LEU A 15 -11.76 8.30 -3.12
N TYR A 16 -11.82 7.52 -4.20
CA TYR A 16 -12.35 7.96 -5.50
C TYR A 16 -13.57 7.18 -5.95
N ASN A 17 -13.97 6.17 -5.18
CA ASN A 17 -15.07 5.27 -5.52
C ASN A 17 -16.21 5.46 -4.53
N SER A 18 -17.41 5.77 -5.04
CA SER A 18 -18.59 6.02 -4.22
C SER A 18 -19.35 4.76 -3.80
N ASP A 19 -18.94 3.58 -4.25
CA ASP A 19 -19.66 2.32 -3.98
C ASP A 19 -19.63 1.90 -2.52
N SER A 20 -18.65 2.40 -1.75
CA SER A 20 -18.54 2.11 -0.32
C SER A 20 -18.14 3.39 0.43
N PRO A 21 -19.12 4.26 0.76
CA PRO A 21 -18.82 5.51 1.49
C PRO A 21 -18.12 5.28 2.83
N GLU A 22 -18.48 4.20 3.55
CA GLU A 22 -17.85 3.89 4.85
C GLU A 22 -16.36 3.60 4.71
N ASN A 23 -15.99 2.80 3.72
CA ASN A 23 -14.58 2.50 3.45
C ASN A 23 -13.85 3.73 2.95
N GLY A 24 -14.51 4.59 2.17
CA GLY A 24 -13.94 5.85 1.72
C GLY A 24 -13.60 6.77 2.89
N GLU A 25 -14.49 6.91 3.86
CA GLU A 25 -14.24 7.71 5.05
C GLU A 25 -13.13 7.13 5.92
N SER A 26 -13.12 5.82 6.12
CA SER A 26 -12.06 5.14 6.86
C SER A 26 -10.70 5.33 6.21
N THR A 27 -10.66 5.19 4.88
CA THR A 27 -9.43 5.39 4.11
C THR A 27 -8.95 6.84 4.22
N GLN A 28 -9.85 7.80 4.10
CA GLN A 28 -9.49 9.22 4.21
C GLN A 28 -8.86 9.53 5.56
N ARG A 29 -9.47 9.07 6.65
CA ARG A 29 -8.94 9.30 8.00
C ARG A 29 -7.57 8.66 8.17
N LEU A 30 -7.40 7.43 7.69
CA LEU A 30 -6.14 6.72 7.77
C LEU A 30 -5.04 7.46 7.00
N ILE A 31 -5.31 7.80 5.74
CA ILE A 31 -4.32 8.46 4.88
C ILE A 31 -3.95 9.83 5.44
N GLU A 32 -4.91 10.62 5.90
CA GLU A 32 -4.62 11.89 6.54
C GLU A 32 -3.68 11.73 7.74
N THR A 33 -3.91 10.70 8.55
CA THR A 33 -3.08 10.42 9.72
C THR A 33 -1.64 10.11 9.35
N ILE A 34 -1.42 9.21 8.40
CA ILE A 34 -0.07 8.80 8.03
C ILE A 34 0.65 9.86 7.19
N VAL A 35 -0.08 10.60 6.33
CA VAL A 35 0.51 11.68 5.53
C VAL A 35 0.94 12.84 6.43
N THR A 36 0.11 13.22 7.39
CA THR A 36 0.44 14.31 8.32
C THR A 36 1.72 14.01 9.09
N ARG A 37 1.98 12.73 9.39
CA ARG A 37 3.19 12.30 10.10
C ARG A 37 4.34 11.95 9.16
N ASN A 38 4.16 12.12 7.85
CA ASN A 38 5.16 11.82 6.82
C ASN A 38 5.57 10.33 6.84
N LEU A 39 4.58 9.44 6.96
CA LEU A 39 4.77 7.99 7.06
C LEU A 39 4.19 7.23 5.87
N ALA A 40 3.58 7.92 4.91
CA ALA A 40 2.93 7.31 3.76
C ALA A 40 3.95 6.97 2.68
N VAL A 41 3.86 5.75 2.16
CA VAL A 41 4.76 5.23 1.13
C VAL A 41 3.93 4.63 0.01
N ILE A 42 4.37 4.84 -1.22
CA ILE A 42 3.80 4.20 -2.41
C ILE A 42 4.96 3.63 -3.23
N SER A 43 4.69 2.57 -4.00
CA SER A 43 5.68 2.10 -4.98
C SER A 43 5.28 2.59 -6.37
N ASN A 44 6.23 2.61 -7.30
CA ASN A 44 5.90 2.97 -8.68
C ASN A 44 4.98 1.94 -9.33
N GLN A 45 5.02 0.67 -8.89
CA GLN A 45 4.03 -0.33 -9.33
C GLN A 45 2.62 0.10 -8.90
N ILE A 46 2.43 0.43 -7.63
CA ILE A 46 1.13 0.85 -7.09
C ILE A 46 0.65 2.12 -7.80
N ALA A 47 1.55 3.07 -8.06
CA ALA A 47 1.19 4.29 -8.79
C ALA A 47 0.66 3.96 -10.19
N GLY A 48 1.31 3.04 -10.90
CA GLY A 48 0.85 2.59 -12.22
C GLY A 48 -0.50 1.89 -12.17
N GLU A 49 -0.70 1.01 -11.18
CA GLU A 49 -1.97 0.33 -10.97
C GLU A 49 -3.08 1.33 -10.65
N LEU A 50 -2.78 2.30 -9.81
CA LEU A 50 -3.73 3.35 -9.43
C LEU A 50 -4.14 4.17 -10.66
N PHE A 51 -3.17 4.55 -11.50
CA PHE A 51 -3.47 5.25 -12.73
C PHE A 51 -4.41 4.44 -13.64
N CYS A 52 -4.10 3.16 -13.84
CA CYS A 52 -4.93 2.30 -14.69
C CYS A 52 -6.37 2.21 -14.17
N HIS A 53 -6.53 2.14 -12.84
CA HIS A 53 -7.84 2.09 -12.23
C HIS A 53 -8.60 3.41 -12.39
N LEU A 54 -7.97 4.53 -12.01
CA LEU A 54 -8.62 5.84 -12.02
C LEU A 54 -8.90 6.34 -13.43
N ASN A 55 -8.04 6.02 -14.39
CA ASN A 55 -8.17 6.50 -15.77
C ASN A 55 -9.42 5.97 -16.46
N ARG A 56 -10.08 4.96 -15.91
CA ARG A 56 -11.32 4.41 -16.44
C ARG A 56 -12.49 5.38 -16.29
N TYR A 57 -12.46 6.25 -15.27
CA TYR A 57 -13.58 7.13 -14.96
C TYR A 57 -13.22 8.55 -14.55
N LEU A 58 -11.94 8.86 -14.33
CA LEU A 58 -11.50 10.22 -14.03
C LEU A 58 -10.72 10.79 -15.22
N LYS A 59 -11.08 12.01 -15.64
CA LYS A 59 -10.36 12.69 -16.71
C LYS A 59 -8.99 13.19 -16.26
N ASN A 60 -8.83 13.47 -14.97
CA ASN A 60 -7.60 14.00 -14.37
C ASN A 60 -6.79 12.97 -13.63
N ALA A 61 -6.90 11.68 -14.01
CA ALA A 61 -6.18 10.61 -13.32
C ALA A 61 -4.67 10.82 -13.31
N LYS A 62 -4.09 11.33 -14.39
CA LYS A 62 -2.66 11.63 -14.46
C LYS A 62 -2.25 12.64 -13.38
N GLU A 63 -3.00 13.71 -13.24
CA GLU A 63 -2.73 14.75 -12.25
C GLU A 63 -2.86 14.21 -10.83
N VAL A 64 -3.88 13.38 -10.58
CA VAL A 64 -4.10 12.77 -9.27
C VAL A 64 -2.92 11.88 -8.89
N VAL A 65 -2.52 10.95 -9.78
CA VAL A 65 -1.42 10.03 -9.50
C VAL A 65 -0.09 10.77 -9.37
N SER A 66 0.12 11.82 -10.16
CA SER A 66 1.33 12.64 -10.07
C SER A 66 1.49 13.27 -8.69
N LEU A 67 0.39 13.65 -8.03
CA LEU A 67 0.45 14.19 -6.66
C LEU A 67 1.00 13.16 -5.67
N TYR A 68 0.62 11.89 -5.80
CA TYR A 68 1.20 10.84 -4.95
C TYR A 68 2.69 10.68 -5.21
N LEU A 69 3.10 10.65 -6.47
CA LEU A 69 4.51 10.50 -6.85
C LEU A 69 5.36 11.70 -6.39
N ASP A 70 4.77 12.89 -6.36
CA ASP A 70 5.49 14.11 -5.99
C ASP A 70 5.57 14.33 -4.47
N ASN A 71 4.62 13.78 -3.71
CA ASN A 71 4.47 14.11 -2.29
C ASN A 71 4.73 12.95 -1.32
N TRP A 72 4.54 11.71 -1.75
CA TRP A 72 4.78 10.54 -0.91
C TRP A 72 6.19 10.00 -1.17
N LYS A 73 6.72 9.25 -0.20
CA LYS A 73 7.93 8.46 -0.46
C LYS A 73 7.61 7.38 -1.50
N VAL A 74 8.40 7.30 -2.56
CA VAL A 74 8.19 6.36 -3.66
C VAL A 74 9.28 5.30 -3.64
N LEU A 75 8.85 4.03 -3.57
CA LEU A 75 9.74 2.88 -3.70
C LEU A 75 9.84 2.50 -5.17
N GLU A 76 11.06 2.39 -5.67
CA GLU A 76 11.27 2.02 -7.07
C GLU A 76 11.54 0.52 -7.19
N ILE A 77 10.83 -0.12 -8.12
CA ILE A 77 11.00 -1.53 -8.39
C ILE A 77 12.29 -1.72 -9.20
N ASN A 78 13.21 -2.46 -8.64
CA ASN A 78 14.50 -2.75 -9.25
C ASN A 78 14.71 -4.27 -9.35
N SER A 79 15.86 -4.66 -9.92
CA SER A 79 16.14 -6.08 -10.15
C SER A 79 16.19 -6.91 -8.87
N LEU A 80 16.67 -6.34 -7.76
CA LEU A 80 16.71 -7.06 -6.48
C LEU A 80 15.30 -7.33 -5.96
N ILE A 81 14.40 -6.38 -6.10
CA ILE A 81 13.00 -6.53 -5.70
C ILE A 81 12.34 -7.63 -6.54
N ILE A 82 12.60 -7.66 -7.85
CA ILE A 82 12.04 -8.68 -8.74
C ILE A 82 12.53 -10.08 -8.34
N LYS A 83 13.83 -10.22 -8.04
CA LYS A 83 14.38 -11.51 -7.59
C LYS A 83 13.75 -11.98 -6.29
N GLU A 84 13.57 -11.07 -5.33
CA GLU A 84 12.95 -11.40 -4.06
C GLU A 84 11.47 -11.74 -4.24
N ALA A 85 10.78 -11.06 -5.13
CA ALA A 85 9.39 -11.37 -5.45
C ALA A 85 9.26 -12.79 -6.03
N MET A 86 10.15 -13.16 -6.96
CA MET A 86 10.14 -14.51 -7.53
C MET A 86 10.38 -15.57 -6.45
N ARG A 87 11.29 -15.30 -5.51
CA ARG A 87 11.53 -16.22 -4.37
C ARG A 87 10.24 -16.39 -3.56
N ALA A 88 9.54 -15.30 -3.26
CA ALA A 88 8.32 -15.34 -2.46
C ALA A 88 7.19 -16.09 -3.16
N VAL A 89 7.07 -15.94 -4.49
CA VAL A 89 6.09 -16.72 -5.27
C VAL A 89 6.30 -18.22 -5.08
N ASN A 90 7.55 -18.67 -5.17
CA ASN A 90 7.88 -20.09 -5.06
C ASN A 90 7.76 -20.60 -3.62
N GLN A 91 8.11 -19.78 -2.63
CA GLN A 91 8.14 -20.20 -1.25
C GLN A 91 6.78 -20.06 -0.54
N TYR A 92 6.04 -18.98 -0.84
CA TYR A 92 4.81 -18.66 -0.14
C TYR A 92 3.56 -18.72 -1.01
N GLN A 93 3.70 -19.03 -2.27
CA GLN A 93 2.59 -19.17 -3.22
C GLN A 93 1.77 -17.88 -3.39
N LEU A 94 2.43 -16.73 -3.26
CA LEU A 94 1.81 -15.44 -3.56
C LEU A 94 1.66 -15.26 -5.08
N SER A 95 0.68 -14.47 -5.52
CA SER A 95 0.70 -13.98 -6.90
C SER A 95 1.96 -13.14 -7.10
N TYR A 96 2.48 -13.10 -8.33
CA TYR A 96 3.72 -12.36 -8.58
C TYR A 96 3.59 -10.88 -8.20
N TRP A 97 2.47 -10.25 -8.60
CA TRP A 97 2.31 -8.81 -8.36
C TRP A 97 2.18 -8.47 -6.88
N ASP A 98 1.50 -9.32 -6.11
CA ASP A 98 1.47 -9.19 -4.65
C ASP A 98 2.84 -9.42 -4.04
N ALA A 99 3.60 -10.40 -4.57
CA ALA A 99 4.96 -10.66 -4.11
C ALA A 99 5.88 -9.47 -4.40
N GLN A 100 5.70 -8.78 -5.51
CA GLN A 100 6.49 -7.60 -5.85
C GLN A 100 6.23 -6.44 -4.88
N ILE A 101 4.97 -6.24 -4.48
CA ILE A 101 4.62 -5.24 -3.46
C ILE A 101 5.30 -5.60 -2.13
N TRP A 102 5.17 -6.86 -1.72
CA TRP A 102 5.81 -7.34 -0.50
C TRP A 102 7.32 -7.16 -0.51
N ALA A 103 7.97 -7.56 -1.61
CA ALA A 103 9.42 -7.45 -1.75
C ALA A 103 9.89 -5.99 -1.71
N SER A 104 9.12 -5.07 -2.28
CA SER A 104 9.45 -3.65 -2.24
C SER A 104 9.44 -3.13 -0.81
N ALA A 105 8.46 -3.53 0.00
CA ALA A 105 8.40 -3.16 1.41
C ALA A 105 9.57 -3.79 2.19
N LYS A 106 9.79 -5.10 2.01
CA LYS A 106 10.84 -5.81 2.74
C LYS A 106 12.23 -5.21 2.49
N LEU A 107 12.60 -5.02 1.23
CA LEU A 107 13.96 -4.58 0.89
C LEU A 107 14.20 -3.09 1.20
N ASN A 108 13.14 -2.33 1.43
CA ASN A 108 13.22 -0.92 1.83
C ASN A 108 12.93 -0.72 3.32
N GLN A 109 12.87 -1.79 4.10
CA GLN A 109 12.60 -1.76 5.55
C GLN A 109 11.31 -1.01 5.91
N VAL A 110 10.29 -1.12 5.06
CA VAL A 110 8.95 -0.64 5.36
C VAL A 110 8.21 -1.76 6.08
N PRO A 111 7.86 -1.58 7.37
CA PRO A 111 7.38 -2.71 8.17
C PRO A 111 5.91 -3.06 7.93
N PHE A 112 5.13 -2.16 7.34
CA PHE A 112 3.69 -2.38 7.19
C PHE A 112 3.23 -2.17 5.74
N ILE A 113 2.36 -3.08 5.29
CA ILE A 113 1.58 -2.91 4.06
C ILE A 113 0.12 -2.79 4.48
N ILE A 114 -0.53 -1.71 4.06
CA ILE A 114 -1.97 -1.51 4.26
C ILE A 114 -2.69 -2.03 3.01
N SER A 115 -3.48 -3.09 3.18
CA SER A 115 -4.14 -3.77 2.06
C SER A 115 -5.35 -4.55 2.55
N GLU A 116 -6.34 -4.71 1.69
CA GLU A 116 -7.43 -5.66 1.93
C GLU A 116 -6.98 -7.11 1.71
N ASP A 117 -5.95 -7.31 0.89
CA ASP A 117 -5.44 -8.65 0.54
C ASP A 117 -4.36 -9.07 1.52
N VAL A 118 -4.80 -9.59 2.67
CA VAL A 118 -3.88 -10.06 3.70
C VAL A 118 -3.57 -11.55 3.44
N PRO A 119 -2.29 -11.93 3.30
CA PRO A 119 -1.95 -13.32 3.09
C PRO A 119 -2.26 -14.18 4.31
N GLY A 120 -2.38 -15.49 4.08
CA GLY A 120 -2.66 -16.45 5.17
C GLY A 120 -1.62 -16.45 6.26
N GLN A 121 -0.35 -16.20 5.90
CA GLN A 121 0.73 -16.01 6.87
C GLN A 121 0.97 -14.52 7.04
N ASN A 122 0.75 -14.01 8.25
CA ASN A 122 0.93 -12.60 8.57
C ASN A 122 1.40 -12.45 10.02
N PRO A 123 2.57 -11.87 10.32
CA PRO A 123 3.47 -11.22 9.36
C PRO A 123 4.14 -12.20 8.42
N LEU A 124 4.50 -11.72 7.24
CA LEU A 124 5.29 -12.48 6.29
C LEU A 124 6.73 -11.98 6.37
N GLU A 125 7.59 -12.76 7.00
CA GLU A 125 8.95 -12.36 7.37
C GLU A 125 8.92 -11.05 8.18
N THR A 126 9.56 -9.98 7.69
CA THR A 126 9.63 -8.69 8.40
C THR A 126 8.48 -7.74 8.09
N VAL A 127 7.54 -8.15 7.25
CA VAL A 127 6.45 -7.28 6.79
C VAL A 127 5.12 -7.73 7.39
N THR A 128 4.43 -6.81 8.05
CA THR A 128 3.09 -7.04 8.60
C THR A 128 2.04 -6.37 7.71
N TYR A 129 1.01 -7.15 7.35
CA TYR A 129 -0.13 -6.63 6.59
C TYR A 129 -1.21 -6.15 7.55
N LEU A 130 -1.81 -5.01 7.22
CA LEU A 130 -2.90 -4.41 7.98
C LEU A 130 -4.09 -4.17 7.06
N ASN A 131 -5.23 -4.78 7.39
CA ASN A 131 -6.48 -4.48 6.70
C ASN A 131 -7.18 -3.33 7.42
N PRO A 132 -7.28 -2.14 6.81
CA PRO A 132 -7.83 -0.96 7.49
C PRO A 132 -9.34 -1.06 7.74
N PHE A 133 -10.01 -2.02 7.12
CA PHE A 133 -11.45 -2.22 7.25
C PHE A 133 -11.80 -3.33 8.23
N ALA A 134 -10.82 -3.98 8.82
CA ALA A 134 -11.04 -4.97 9.87
C ALA A 134 -11.57 -4.28 11.13
N ALA A 135 -12.49 -4.97 11.83
CA ALA A 135 -13.18 -4.38 12.99
C ALA A 135 -12.24 -3.96 14.11
N ASN A 136 -11.10 -4.64 14.25
CA ASN A 136 -10.12 -4.35 15.30
C ASN A 136 -8.98 -3.44 14.85
N PHE A 137 -9.04 -2.88 13.65
CA PHE A 137 -7.98 -2.02 13.15
C PHE A 137 -8.02 -0.65 13.86
N ASN A 138 -6.87 -0.22 14.37
CA ASN A 138 -6.69 1.10 14.96
C ASN A 138 -5.27 1.59 14.71
N ILE A 139 -5.14 2.55 13.79
CA ILE A 139 -3.83 3.10 13.42
C ILE A 139 -3.13 3.77 14.62
N ASN A 140 -3.88 4.38 15.51
CA ASN A 140 -3.29 5.08 16.64
C ASN A 140 -2.58 4.11 17.60
N GLU A 141 -3.08 2.90 17.76
CA GLU A 141 -2.42 1.88 18.61
C GLU A 141 -1.07 1.50 18.00
N ILE A 142 -0.96 1.47 16.69
CA ILE A 142 0.28 1.13 15.99
C ILE A 142 1.28 2.29 16.09
N LEU A 143 0.81 3.53 16.00
CA LEU A 143 1.65 4.72 16.02
C LEU A 143 2.14 5.09 17.42
N ASP A 144 1.50 4.60 18.47
CA ASP A 144 1.83 4.92 19.85
C ASP A 144 2.96 4.06 20.44
N PHE A 145 3.64 3.28 19.61
CA PHE A 145 4.82 2.54 20.03
C PHE A 145 6.07 3.39 20.03
#